data_01c14ea786768a9fabb0d69100887646
#
_entry.id   01c14ea786768a9fabb0d69100887646
#
_cell.length_a   1.000
_cell.length_b   1.000
_cell.length_c   1.000
_cell.angle_alpha   90.00
_cell.angle_beta   90.00
_cell.angle_gamma   90.00
#
_symmetry.space_group_name_H-M   'P 1'
#
loop_
_entity.id
_entity.type
_entity.pdbx_description
1 polymer ?
#
loop_
_entity_poly.entity_id
_entity_poly.type
_entity_poly.pdbx_seq_one_letter_code
_entity_poly.pdbx_strand_id
1 'polypeptide(L)'
;MSDNYDKLSGHGEKQSEELGKYLVKKGFHFDKIFVGPLERQKKTFEIVAGVFSKNKMMVPEPVIIEELREHSGPRAMRYVFPKLRENNSEVEKLLQIAEKDPRLKKRNHLLVFQHFMDEWAEGKIEVPEVDSWATFRNKVKIGLNKILENTEKGETIGAFTSGGTISAITAEAIAIKEERIVATMNFSVRNTSFTSFLFSQNKFNLLSFNELPHLEKEMITFV
;
A
#
# COMPACT_ATOMS: atom_id res chain seq x y z
N MET A 1 15.58 9.93 -1.98
CA MET A 1 15.22 8.51 -1.82
C MET A 1 16.22 7.71 -2.63
N SER A 2 16.81 6.68 -2.03
CA SER A 2 17.85 5.88 -2.68
C SER A 2 17.27 5.06 -3.84
N ASP A 3 18.13 4.65 -4.78
CA ASP A 3 17.79 3.76 -5.90
C ASP A 3 17.25 2.37 -5.44
N ASN A 4 17.14 2.17 -4.13
CA ASN A 4 16.74 0.95 -3.47
C ASN A 4 15.33 1.01 -2.83
N TYR A 5 14.49 1.97 -3.23
CA TYR A 5 13.16 2.17 -2.64
C TYR A 5 12.23 0.96 -2.77
N ASP A 6 12.41 0.11 -3.78
CA ASP A 6 11.57 -1.07 -4.00
C ASP A 6 12.01 -2.30 -3.20
N LYS A 7 13.13 -2.26 -2.51
CA LYS A 7 13.59 -3.39 -1.68
C LYS A 7 12.96 -3.38 -0.30
N LEU A 8 12.57 -4.57 0.15
CA LEU A 8 12.13 -4.78 1.52
C LEU A 8 13.33 -4.59 2.48
N SER A 9 13.13 -3.85 3.56
CA SER A 9 14.15 -3.69 4.59
C SER A 9 14.28 -4.96 5.44
N GLY A 10 15.42 -5.17 6.11
CA GLY A 10 15.56 -6.30 7.04
C GLY A 10 14.54 -6.28 8.18
N HIS A 11 14.01 -5.10 8.55
CA HIS A 11 12.89 -4.99 9.48
C HIS A 11 11.59 -5.47 8.84
N GLY A 12 11.32 -5.06 7.59
CA GLY A 12 10.16 -5.52 6.83
C GLY A 12 10.18 -7.04 6.56
N GLU A 13 11.36 -7.63 6.39
CA GLU A 13 11.48 -9.09 6.29
C GLU A 13 11.05 -9.79 7.58
N LYS A 14 11.47 -9.28 8.74
CA LYS A 14 11.03 -9.81 10.05
C LYS A 14 9.52 -9.65 10.25
N GLN A 15 8.95 -8.51 9.90
CA GLN A 15 7.50 -8.29 9.97
C GLN A 15 6.75 -9.28 9.06
N SER A 16 7.26 -9.56 7.85
CA SER A 16 6.68 -10.54 6.93
C SER A 16 6.75 -11.96 7.48
N GLU A 17 7.84 -12.30 8.19
CA GLU A 17 7.97 -13.60 8.86
C GLU A 17 6.95 -13.75 10.00
N GLU A 18 6.74 -12.71 10.81
CA GLU A 18 5.73 -12.72 11.88
C GLU A 18 4.30 -12.83 11.31
N LEU A 19 4.02 -12.15 10.18
CA LEU A 19 2.76 -12.33 9.46
C LEU A 19 2.56 -13.80 9.05
N GLY A 20 3.57 -14.42 8.44
CA GLY A 20 3.52 -15.83 8.06
C GLY A 20 3.26 -16.76 9.25
N LYS A 21 3.96 -16.55 10.37
CA LYS A 21 3.77 -17.33 11.62
C LYS A 21 2.34 -17.19 12.16
N TYR A 22 1.81 -15.97 12.14
CA TYR A 22 0.43 -15.71 12.59
C TYR A 22 -0.59 -16.44 11.71
N LEU A 23 -0.48 -16.32 10.38
CA LEU A 23 -1.40 -16.95 9.44
C LEU A 23 -1.38 -18.47 9.59
N VAL A 24 -0.21 -19.09 9.71
CA VAL A 24 -0.04 -20.53 9.99
C VAL A 24 -0.69 -20.92 11.32
N LYS A 25 -0.39 -20.17 12.40
CA LYS A 25 -0.95 -20.43 13.74
C LYS A 25 -2.48 -20.34 13.74
N LYS A 26 -3.06 -19.49 12.91
CA LYS A 26 -4.53 -19.34 12.79
C LYS A 26 -5.16 -20.32 11.82
N GLY A 27 -4.36 -21.16 11.16
CA GLY A 27 -4.86 -22.16 10.21
C GLY A 27 -5.38 -21.54 8.91
N PHE A 28 -4.85 -20.37 8.50
CA PHE A 28 -5.24 -19.79 7.23
C PHE A 28 -4.88 -20.73 6.08
N HIS A 29 -5.80 -20.87 5.14
CA HIS A 29 -5.63 -21.54 3.87
C HIS A 29 -5.98 -20.57 2.75
N PHE A 30 -5.22 -20.59 1.69
CA PHE A 30 -5.47 -19.77 0.50
C PHE A 30 -5.73 -20.68 -0.69
N ASP A 31 -6.81 -20.44 -1.40
CA ASP A 31 -7.14 -21.11 -2.66
C ASP A 31 -6.43 -20.46 -3.83
N LYS A 32 -6.24 -19.14 -3.78
CA LYS A 32 -5.50 -18.36 -4.78
C LYS A 32 -4.68 -17.25 -4.14
N ILE A 33 -3.55 -16.95 -4.76
CA ILE A 33 -2.66 -15.85 -4.35
C ILE A 33 -2.44 -14.92 -5.54
N PHE A 34 -2.59 -13.63 -5.28
CA PHE A 34 -2.27 -12.56 -6.20
C PHE A 34 -1.18 -11.67 -5.61
N VAL A 35 -0.24 -11.23 -6.42
CA VAL A 35 0.90 -10.41 -5.96
C VAL A 35 1.09 -9.25 -6.92
N GLY A 36 1.29 -8.06 -6.40
CA GLY A 36 1.69 -6.92 -7.21
C GLY A 36 3.11 -7.06 -7.76
N PRO A 37 3.49 -6.28 -8.77
CA PRO A 37 4.72 -6.49 -9.53
C PRO A 37 6.00 -6.01 -8.82
N LEU A 38 5.89 -5.24 -7.73
CA LEU A 38 7.03 -4.63 -7.05
C LEU A 38 7.84 -5.65 -6.24
N GLU A 39 9.16 -5.48 -6.20
CA GLU A 39 10.07 -6.40 -5.51
C GLU A 39 9.70 -6.59 -4.02
N ARG A 40 9.34 -5.52 -3.33
CA ARG A 40 8.90 -5.60 -1.93
C ARG A 40 7.62 -6.40 -1.73
N GLN A 41 6.69 -6.37 -2.72
CA GLN A 41 5.43 -7.12 -2.67
C GLN A 41 5.70 -8.62 -2.86
N LYS A 42 6.51 -8.97 -3.87
CA LYS A 42 6.95 -10.34 -4.15
C LYS A 42 7.73 -10.92 -2.97
N LYS A 43 8.68 -10.13 -2.43
CA LYS A 43 9.51 -10.57 -1.30
C LYS A 43 8.70 -10.82 -0.03
N THR A 44 7.70 -9.98 0.25
CA THR A 44 6.77 -10.22 1.37
C THR A 44 6.04 -11.56 1.20
N PHE A 45 5.48 -11.82 0.00
CA PHE A 45 4.85 -13.10 -0.30
C PHE A 45 5.82 -14.28 -0.14
N GLU A 46 7.02 -14.20 -0.72
CA GLU A 46 8.03 -15.28 -0.64
C GLU A 46 8.37 -15.66 0.81
N ILE A 47 8.52 -14.65 1.68
CA ILE A 47 8.81 -14.89 3.10
C ILE A 47 7.63 -15.58 3.78
N VAL A 48 6.41 -15.11 3.55
CA VAL A 48 5.18 -15.72 4.10
C VAL A 48 5.04 -17.16 3.60
N ALA A 49 5.18 -17.41 2.30
CA ALA A 49 5.12 -18.75 1.70
C ALA A 49 6.20 -19.68 2.26
N GLY A 50 7.41 -19.15 2.50
CA GLY A 50 8.48 -19.89 3.15
C GLY A 50 8.14 -20.35 4.58
N VAL A 51 7.39 -19.53 5.33
CA VAL A 51 6.91 -19.93 6.67
C VAL A 51 5.86 -21.03 6.57
N PHE A 52 4.91 -20.93 5.63
CA PHE A 52 3.93 -22.00 5.38
C PHE A 52 4.64 -23.32 5.02
N SER A 53 5.58 -23.28 4.10
CA SER A 53 6.34 -24.47 3.68
C SER A 53 7.10 -25.14 4.83
N LYS A 54 7.75 -24.35 5.70
CA LYS A 54 8.42 -24.87 6.92
C LYS A 54 7.45 -25.59 7.86
N ASN A 55 6.17 -25.23 7.84
CA ASN A 55 5.10 -25.84 8.63
C ASN A 55 4.33 -26.91 7.85
N LYS A 56 4.84 -27.36 6.69
CA LYS A 56 4.22 -28.38 5.82
C LYS A 56 2.82 -27.96 5.33
N MET A 57 2.56 -26.68 5.25
CA MET A 57 1.37 -26.09 4.64
C MET A 57 1.70 -25.59 3.24
N MET A 58 0.79 -25.81 2.32
CA MET A 58 0.97 -25.34 0.94
C MET A 58 0.33 -23.97 0.74
N VAL A 59 0.92 -23.16 -0.09
CA VAL A 59 0.31 -21.95 -0.68
C VAL A 59 0.29 -22.10 -2.19
N PRO A 60 -0.76 -21.63 -2.87
CA PRO A 60 -0.82 -21.64 -4.33
C PRO A 60 0.33 -20.79 -4.94
N GLU A 61 0.71 -21.15 -6.17
CA GLU A 61 1.58 -20.31 -6.98
C GLU A 61 0.97 -18.93 -7.19
N PRO A 62 1.74 -17.86 -7.02
CA PRO A 62 1.21 -16.51 -7.12
C PRO A 62 0.95 -16.09 -8.57
N VAL A 63 -0.18 -15.45 -8.80
CA VAL A 63 -0.46 -14.73 -10.06
C VAL A 63 -0.02 -13.28 -9.89
N ILE A 64 0.88 -12.82 -10.76
CA ILE A 64 1.31 -11.41 -10.76
C ILE A 64 0.27 -10.56 -11.47
N ILE A 65 -0.19 -9.50 -10.79
CA ILE A 65 -1.13 -8.52 -11.35
C ILE A 65 -0.48 -7.14 -11.38
N GLU A 66 -0.16 -6.65 -12.58
CA GLU A 66 0.50 -5.37 -12.79
C GLU A 66 -0.31 -4.19 -12.23
N GLU A 67 -1.62 -4.28 -12.25
CA GLU A 67 -2.53 -3.26 -11.76
C GLU A 67 -2.54 -3.13 -10.21
N LEU A 68 -1.94 -4.08 -9.49
CA LEU A 68 -1.72 -3.97 -8.04
C LEU A 68 -0.42 -3.20 -7.69
N ARG A 69 0.21 -2.58 -8.69
CA ARG A 69 1.38 -1.70 -8.49
C ARG A 69 1.00 -0.48 -7.64
N GLU A 70 1.89 -0.11 -6.73
CA GLU A 70 1.76 1.13 -5.95
C GLU A 70 1.83 2.38 -6.85
N HIS A 71 1.20 3.46 -6.41
CA HIS A 71 1.25 4.75 -7.10
C HIS A 71 2.68 5.32 -7.16
N SER A 72 2.92 6.16 -8.17
CA SER A 72 4.21 6.82 -8.38
C SER A 72 4.37 8.16 -7.66
N GLY A 73 3.65 8.39 -6.56
CA GLY A 73 3.67 9.65 -5.82
C GLY A 73 5.07 10.16 -5.44
N PRO A 74 5.99 9.34 -4.90
CA PRO A 74 7.35 9.78 -4.62
C PRO A 74 8.14 10.24 -5.86
N ARG A 75 7.89 9.64 -7.03
CA ARG A 75 8.48 10.08 -8.31
C ARG A 75 7.87 11.38 -8.77
N ALA A 76 6.54 11.49 -8.73
CA ALA A 76 5.81 12.70 -9.09
C ALA A 76 6.21 13.88 -8.20
N MET A 77 6.28 13.67 -6.88
CA MET A 77 6.74 14.69 -5.93
C MET A 77 8.13 15.24 -6.28
N ARG A 78 9.10 14.38 -6.59
CA ARG A 78 10.45 14.84 -6.97
C ARG A 78 10.44 15.78 -8.17
N TYR A 79 9.57 15.49 -9.13
CA TYR A 79 9.46 16.30 -10.34
C TYR A 79 8.89 17.69 -10.07
N VAL A 80 7.87 17.80 -9.21
CA VAL A 80 7.17 19.07 -8.96
C VAL A 80 7.72 19.84 -7.76
N PHE A 81 8.59 19.24 -6.96
CA PHE A 81 9.06 19.80 -5.69
C PHE A 81 9.58 21.24 -5.78
N PRO A 82 10.40 21.64 -6.78
CA PRO A 82 10.85 23.01 -6.89
C PRO A 82 9.69 24.01 -7.02
N LYS A 83 8.76 23.74 -7.92
CA LYS A 83 7.58 24.59 -8.14
C LYS A 83 6.63 24.59 -6.93
N LEU A 84 6.46 23.45 -6.29
CA LEU A 84 5.63 23.33 -5.09
C LEU A 84 6.19 24.21 -3.96
N ARG A 85 7.50 24.20 -3.76
CA ARG A 85 8.20 25.05 -2.79
C ARG A 85 8.03 26.54 -3.09
N GLU A 86 8.20 26.94 -4.35
CA GLU A 86 8.09 28.35 -4.77
C GLU A 86 6.67 28.91 -4.66
N ASN A 87 5.67 28.10 -5.00
CA ASN A 87 4.29 28.54 -5.14
C ASN A 87 3.43 28.34 -3.88
N ASN A 88 3.97 27.66 -2.85
CA ASN A 88 3.19 27.35 -1.65
C ASN A 88 3.91 27.80 -0.38
N SER A 89 3.39 28.90 0.21
CA SER A 89 3.99 29.49 1.42
C SER A 89 3.93 28.59 2.66
N GLU A 90 2.97 27.68 2.73
CA GLU A 90 2.87 26.71 3.84
C GLU A 90 3.95 25.63 3.70
N VAL A 91 4.14 25.09 2.49
CA VAL A 91 5.23 24.17 2.18
C VAL A 91 6.57 24.80 2.50
N GLU A 92 6.82 26.04 2.07
CA GLU A 92 8.08 26.74 2.37
C GLU A 92 8.30 26.91 3.88
N LYS A 93 7.25 27.29 4.65
CA LYS A 93 7.34 27.38 6.13
C LYS A 93 7.70 26.04 6.77
N LEU A 94 7.08 24.95 6.34
CA LEU A 94 7.37 23.61 6.86
C LEU A 94 8.82 23.20 6.60
N LEU A 95 9.34 23.52 5.41
CA LEU A 95 10.74 23.25 5.04
C LEU A 95 11.71 24.09 5.84
N GLN A 96 11.45 25.39 6.01
CA GLN A 96 12.29 26.28 6.83
C GLN A 96 12.35 25.83 8.30
N ILE A 97 11.22 25.35 8.86
CA ILE A 97 11.21 24.75 10.21
C ILE A 97 12.05 23.48 10.24
N ALA A 98 11.94 22.64 9.22
CA ALA A 98 12.73 21.38 9.12
C ALA A 98 14.23 21.63 8.99
N GLU A 99 14.64 22.73 8.35
CA GLU A 99 16.03 23.16 8.21
C GLU A 99 16.60 23.68 9.55
N LYS A 100 15.77 24.38 10.34
CA LYS A 100 16.18 24.98 11.63
C LYS A 100 16.16 24.00 12.80
N ASP A 101 15.25 23.01 12.79
CA ASP A 101 15.14 22.00 13.86
C ASP A 101 15.16 20.58 13.30
N PRO A 102 16.30 19.86 13.40
CA PRO A 102 16.44 18.49 12.92
C PRO A 102 15.43 17.50 13.51
N ARG A 103 14.91 17.77 14.73
CA ARG A 103 13.91 16.89 15.39
C ARG A 103 12.57 16.93 14.65
N LEU A 104 12.25 18.05 14.00
CA LEU A 104 11.01 18.25 13.24
C LEU A 104 11.15 17.88 11.76
N LYS A 105 12.36 17.59 11.30
CA LYS A 105 12.67 17.32 9.88
C LYS A 105 11.78 16.23 9.28
N LYS A 106 11.75 15.06 9.91
CA LYS A 106 10.95 13.91 9.40
C LYS A 106 9.46 14.25 9.34
N ARG A 107 8.93 14.85 10.41
CA ARG A 107 7.51 15.27 10.50
C ARG A 107 7.16 16.26 9.40
N ASN A 108 7.95 17.31 9.24
CA ASN A 108 7.63 18.38 8.31
C ASN A 108 7.76 17.92 6.84
N HIS A 109 8.75 17.08 6.52
CA HIS A 109 8.80 16.47 5.19
C HIS A 109 7.59 15.57 4.91
N LEU A 110 7.09 14.84 5.92
CA LEU A 110 5.86 14.06 5.77
C LEU A 110 4.64 14.96 5.50
N LEU A 111 4.51 16.08 6.21
CA LEU A 111 3.44 17.05 5.99
C LEU A 111 3.50 17.68 4.58
N VAL A 112 4.72 18.00 4.11
CA VAL A 112 4.92 18.49 2.73
C VAL A 112 4.52 17.41 1.71
N PHE A 113 4.89 16.16 1.96
CA PHE A 113 4.48 15.06 1.09
C PHE A 113 2.96 14.83 1.12
N GLN A 114 2.34 14.94 2.29
CA GLN A 114 0.88 14.84 2.42
C GLN A 114 0.18 15.96 1.64
N HIS A 115 0.66 17.19 1.75
CA HIS A 115 0.12 18.33 0.98
C HIS A 115 0.20 18.08 -0.54
N PHE A 116 1.36 17.60 -1.00
CA PHE A 116 1.51 17.19 -2.39
C PHE A 116 0.50 16.10 -2.79
N MET A 117 0.35 15.07 -1.97
CA MET A 117 -0.57 13.96 -2.26
C MET A 117 -2.01 14.42 -2.33
N ASP A 118 -2.43 15.36 -1.48
CA ASP A 118 -3.77 15.94 -1.49
C ASP A 118 -4.04 16.65 -2.83
N GLU A 119 -3.13 17.52 -3.28
CA GLU A 119 -3.27 18.23 -4.56
C GLU A 119 -3.20 17.30 -5.77
N TRP A 120 -2.32 16.29 -5.72
CA TRP A 120 -2.19 15.31 -6.79
C TRP A 120 -3.43 14.41 -6.90
N ALA A 121 -4.00 14.00 -5.76
CA ALA A 121 -5.23 13.22 -5.71
C ALA A 121 -6.44 13.99 -6.26
N GLU A 122 -6.49 15.31 -6.03
CA GLU A 122 -7.51 16.20 -6.58
C GLU A 122 -7.29 16.57 -8.07
N GLY A 123 -6.22 16.05 -8.69
CA GLY A 123 -5.90 16.35 -10.10
C GLY A 123 -5.37 17.75 -10.36
N LYS A 124 -4.94 18.48 -9.31
CA LYS A 124 -4.35 19.84 -9.44
C LYS A 124 -2.90 19.82 -9.91
N ILE A 125 -2.25 18.67 -9.78
CA ILE A 125 -0.86 18.44 -10.18
C ILE A 125 -0.82 17.37 -11.27
N GLU A 126 -0.31 17.76 -12.44
CA GLU A 126 0.01 16.83 -13.52
C GLU A 126 1.53 16.73 -13.69
N VAL A 127 2.03 15.52 -13.85
CA VAL A 127 3.45 15.24 -14.05
C VAL A 127 3.62 14.45 -15.34
N PRO A 128 4.38 14.97 -16.32
CA PRO A 128 4.67 14.22 -17.54
C PRO A 128 5.33 12.87 -17.22
N GLU A 129 5.00 11.84 -17.98
CA GLU A 129 5.57 10.47 -17.87
C GLU A 129 5.33 9.76 -16.52
N VAL A 130 4.44 10.30 -15.69
CA VAL A 130 4.00 9.67 -14.45
C VAL A 130 2.48 9.50 -14.50
N ASP A 131 2.00 8.29 -14.20
CA ASP A 131 0.56 8.07 -14.09
C ASP A 131 -0.06 9.10 -13.13
N SER A 132 -1.18 9.69 -13.53
CA SER A 132 -1.96 10.53 -12.62
C SER A 132 -2.58 9.68 -11.50
N TRP A 133 -3.01 10.32 -10.43
CA TRP A 133 -3.76 9.65 -9.38
C TRP A 133 -5.02 8.93 -9.93
N ALA A 134 -5.76 9.58 -10.80
CA ALA A 134 -6.94 8.99 -11.44
C ALA A 134 -6.59 7.75 -12.27
N THR A 135 -5.47 7.78 -13.00
CA THR A 135 -4.96 6.61 -13.74
C THR A 135 -4.60 5.47 -12.79
N PHE A 136 -3.91 5.76 -11.68
CA PHE A 136 -3.60 4.76 -10.65
C PHE A 136 -4.88 4.15 -10.08
N ARG A 137 -5.85 4.95 -9.67
CA ARG A 137 -7.15 4.49 -9.15
C ARG A 137 -7.88 3.57 -10.12
N ASN A 138 -7.90 3.94 -11.41
CA ASN A 138 -8.51 3.12 -12.44
C ASN A 138 -7.77 1.79 -12.65
N LYS A 139 -6.44 1.78 -12.65
CA LYS A 139 -5.64 0.55 -12.70
C LYS A 139 -5.96 -0.37 -11.53
N VAL A 140 -6.00 0.15 -10.30
CA VAL A 140 -6.35 -0.66 -9.12
C VAL A 140 -7.74 -1.28 -9.25
N LYS A 141 -8.72 -0.53 -9.76
CA LYS A 141 -10.07 -1.04 -10.02
C LYS A 141 -10.08 -2.18 -11.04
N ILE A 142 -9.30 -2.04 -12.12
CA ILE A 142 -9.12 -3.12 -13.10
C ILE A 142 -8.50 -4.35 -12.44
N GLY A 143 -7.46 -4.17 -11.62
CA GLY A 143 -6.80 -5.25 -10.89
C GLY A 143 -7.75 -5.97 -9.93
N LEU A 144 -8.55 -5.22 -9.17
CA LEU A 144 -9.59 -5.78 -8.31
C LEU A 144 -10.60 -6.62 -9.09
N ASN A 145 -11.10 -6.10 -10.22
CA ASN A 145 -12.04 -6.84 -11.06
C ASN A 145 -11.42 -8.14 -11.59
N LYS A 146 -10.17 -8.12 -12.04
CA LYS A 146 -9.45 -9.34 -12.45
C LYS A 146 -9.39 -10.39 -11.34
N ILE A 147 -9.16 -9.97 -10.08
CA ILE A 147 -9.17 -10.87 -8.93
C ILE A 147 -10.57 -11.47 -8.75
N LEU A 148 -11.60 -10.62 -8.70
CA LEU A 148 -12.98 -11.04 -8.44
C LEU A 148 -13.53 -11.97 -9.54
N GLU A 149 -13.24 -11.68 -10.80
CA GLU A 149 -13.65 -12.49 -11.96
C GLU A 149 -12.99 -13.89 -11.99
N ASN A 150 -11.79 -13.98 -11.41
CA ASN A 150 -11.03 -15.25 -11.32
C ASN A 150 -11.26 -15.99 -9.99
N THR A 151 -12.27 -15.62 -9.21
CA THR A 151 -12.53 -16.20 -7.90
C THR A 151 -13.90 -16.84 -7.84
N GLU A 152 -13.95 -18.06 -7.29
CA GLU A 152 -15.19 -18.82 -7.13
C GLU A 152 -15.78 -18.63 -5.73
N LYS A 153 -17.03 -19.04 -5.58
CA LYS A 153 -17.74 -18.95 -4.31
C LYS A 153 -17.08 -19.85 -3.25
N GLY A 154 -16.75 -19.28 -2.11
CA GLY A 154 -16.17 -19.98 -0.97
C GLY A 154 -14.64 -20.02 -0.96
N GLU A 155 -13.98 -19.51 -2.01
CA GLU A 155 -12.52 -19.40 -2.03
C GLU A 155 -12.01 -18.29 -1.09
N THR A 156 -10.87 -18.57 -0.49
CA THR A 156 -10.09 -17.61 0.30
C THR A 156 -8.91 -17.10 -0.53
N ILE A 157 -8.86 -15.80 -0.76
CA ILE A 157 -7.89 -15.15 -1.62
C ILE A 157 -6.88 -14.39 -0.78
N GLY A 158 -5.59 -14.58 -1.05
CA GLY A 158 -4.52 -13.72 -0.56
C GLY A 158 -4.06 -12.75 -1.65
N ALA A 159 -3.96 -11.45 -1.32
CA ALA A 159 -3.41 -10.45 -2.22
C ALA A 159 -2.29 -9.67 -1.53
N PHE A 160 -1.08 -9.69 -2.08
CA PHE A 160 0.09 -8.99 -1.55
C PHE A 160 0.35 -7.73 -2.37
N THR A 161 0.15 -6.59 -1.76
CA THR A 161 0.29 -5.29 -2.43
C THR A 161 0.75 -4.20 -1.46
N SER A 162 0.65 -2.93 -1.83
CA SER A 162 1.14 -1.79 -1.07
C SER A 162 0.00 -0.91 -0.55
N GLY A 163 0.35 0.05 0.33
CA GLY A 163 -0.61 0.86 1.08
C GLY A 163 -1.59 1.66 0.24
N GLY A 164 -1.12 2.31 -0.83
CA GLY A 164 -2.00 3.06 -1.72
C GLY A 164 -3.00 2.16 -2.45
N THR A 165 -2.56 1.00 -2.90
CA THR A 165 -3.45 0.01 -3.53
C THR A 165 -4.48 -0.53 -2.53
N ILE A 166 -4.07 -0.84 -1.29
CA ILE A 166 -5.00 -1.26 -0.21
C ILE A 166 -6.03 -0.17 0.06
N SER A 167 -5.59 1.10 0.17
CA SER A 167 -6.50 2.25 0.38
C SER A 167 -7.48 2.42 -0.78
N ALA A 168 -7.00 2.26 -2.02
CA ALA A 168 -7.82 2.33 -3.21
C ALA A 168 -8.90 1.22 -3.25
N ILE A 169 -8.53 -0.02 -2.95
CA ILE A 169 -9.48 -1.15 -2.87
C ILE A 169 -10.47 -0.94 -1.72
N THR A 170 -10.00 -0.46 -0.57
CA THR A 170 -10.88 -0.16 0.57
C THR A 170 -11.89 0.92 0.21
N ALA A 171 -11.48 1.96 -0.51
CA ALA A 171 -12.38 3.01 -0.98
C ALA A 171 -13.49 2.47 -1.90
N GLU A 172 -13.20 1.51 -2.77
CA GLU A 172 -14.23 0.83 -3.58
C GLU A 172 -15.22 0.06 -2.69
N ALA A 173 -14.73 -0.64 -1.64
CA ALA A 173 -15.58 -1.44 -0.76
C ALA A 173 -16.57 -0.62 0.09
N ILE A 174 -16.20 0.61 0.47
CA ILE A 174 -17.03 1.49 1.31
C ILE A 174 -17.50 2.76 0.59
N ALA A 175 -17.36 2.77 -0.74
CA ALA A 175 -17.86 3.83 -1.64
C ALA A 175 -17.34 5.25 -1.32
N ILE A 176 -16.07 5.38 -0.92
CA ILE A 176 -15.42 6.69 -0.78
C ILE A 176 -15.17 7.27 -2.18
N LYS A 177 -15.70 8.46 -2.43
CA LYS A 177 -15.56 9.19 -3.69
C LYS A 177 -14.55 10.33 -3.62
N GLU A 178 -14.23 10.81 -2.42
CA GLU A 178 -13.27 11.89 -2.21
C GLU A 178 -11.85 11.36 -2.28
N GLU A 179 -11.17 11.63 -3.37
CA GLU A 179 -9.83 11.09 -3.66
C GLU A 179 -8.78 11.55 -2.64
N ARG A 180 -8.94 12.74 -2.06
CA ARG A 180 -8.11 13.22 -0.95
C ARG A 180 -8.21 12.32 0.28
N ILE A 181 -9.41 11.81 0.61
CA ILE A 181 -9.57 10.87 1.73
C ILE A 181 -8.82 9.57 1.43
N VAL A 182 -8.92 9.06 0.20
CA VAL A 182 -8.21 7.84 -0.21
C VAL A 182 -6.69 8.02 -0.12
N ALA A 183 -6.17 9.16 -0.57
CA ALA A 183 -4.76 9.50 -0.44
C ALA A 183 -4.31 9.61 1.02
N THR A 184 -5.15 10.19 1.90
CA THR A 184 -4.90 10.27 3.35
C THR A 184 -4.88 8.89 4.01
N MET A 185 -5.77 7.98 3.62
CA MET A 185 -5.79 6.61 4.14
C MET A 185 -4.46 5.88 3.90
N ASN A 186 -3.79 6.14 2.78
CA ASN A 186 -2.48 5.55 2.46
C ASN A 186 -1.44 5.80 3.57
N PHE A 187 -1.43 7.00 4.17
CA PHE A 187 -0.52 7.32 5.29
C PHE A 187 -0.84 6.56 6.58
N SER A 188 -2.02 5.97 6.68
CA SER A 188 -2.43 5.18 7.86
C SER A 188 -2.06 3.72 7.75
N VAL A 189 -1.84 3.19 6.55
CA VAL A 189 -1.51 1.77 6.33
C VAL A 189 -0.15 1.45 6.93
N ARG A 190 -0.09 0.36 7.67
CA ARG A 190 1.14 -0.14 8.31
C ARG A 190 1.77 -1.25 7.46
N ASN A 191 3.09 -1.36 7.57
CA ASN A 191 3.80 -2.47 6.94
C ASN A 191 3.30 -3.81 7.48
N THR A 192 3.06 -4.75 6.58
CA THR A 192 2.50 -6.08 6.82
C THR A 192 1.11 -6.14 7.46
N SER A 193 0.42 -5.00 7.61
CA SER A 193 -0.98 -5.05 7.99
C SER A 193 -1.80 -5.82 6.96
N PHE A 194 -2.90 -6.43 7.39
CA PHE A 194 -3.85 -6.99 6.46
C PHE A 194 -5.22 -6.33 6.59
N THR A 195 -5.90 -6.28 5.46
CA THR A 195 -7.25 -5.74 5.30
C THR A 195 -8.11 -6.84 4.72
N SER A 196 -9.25 -7.11 5.33
CA SER A 196 -10.11 -8.23 4.96
C SER A 196 -11.39 -7.75 4.31
N PHE A 197 -11.80 -8.43 3.27
CA PHE A 197 -13.03 -8.16 2.53
C PHE A 197 -13.87 -9.42 2.43
N LEU A 198 -15.20 -9.23 2.43
CA LEU A 198 -16.15 -10.26 2.05
C LEU A 198 -16.75 -9.88 0.70
N PHE A 199 -16.75 -10.80 -0.23
CA PHE A 199 -17.27 -10.55 -1.56
C PHE A 199 -18.15 -11.69 -2.08
N SER A 200 -19.02 -11.33 -3.00
CA SER A 200 -19.85 -12.21 -3.82
C SER A 200 -20.03 -11.57 -5.19
N GLN A 201 -20.75 -12.21 -6.11
CA GLN A 201 -20.96 -11.68 -7.46
C GLN A 201 -21.40 -10.20 -7.53
N ASN A 202 -22.17 -9.73 -6.53
CA ASN A 202 -22.76 -8.37 -6.54
C ASN A 202 -22.40 -7.55 -5.28
N LYS A 203 -21.53 -8.04 -4.40
CA LYS A 203 -21.21 -7.36 -3.16
C LYS A 203 -19.71 -7.48 -2.86
N PHE A 204 -19.12 -6.35 -2.50
CA PHE A 204 -17.75 -6.24 -2.04
C PHE A 204 -17.74 -5.36 -0.80
N ASN A 205 -17.53 -5.96 0.38
CA ASN A 205 -17.65 -5.30 1.67
C ASN A 205 -16.36 -5.38 2.46
N LEU A 206 -15.99 -4.29 3.11
CA LEU A 206 -14.90 -4.26 4.08
C LEU A 206 -15.34 -5.00 5.35
N LEU A 207 -14.51 -5.94 5.83
CA LEU A 207 -14.68 -6.57 7.15
C LEU A 207 -13.76 -5.94 8.19
N SER A 208 -12.50 -5.72 7.82
CA SER A 208 -11.52 -5.10 8.72
C SER A 208 -10.47 -4.34 7.91
N PHE A 209 -9.85 -3.33 8.52
CA PHE A 209 -8.85 -2.49 7.87
C PHE A 209 -7.59 -2.37 8.71
N ASN A 210 -6.43 -2.61 8.09
CA ASN A 210 -5.12 -2.28 8.65
C ASN A 210 -4.81 -3.01 9.98
N GLU A 211 -5.17 -4.28 10.08
CA GLU A 211 -4.96 -5.11 11.28
C GLU A 211 -3.51 -5.59 11.39
N LEU A 212 -3.01 -5.65 12.64
CA LEU A 212 -1.64 -6.02 12.98
C LEU A 212 -1.55 -6.99 14.19
N PRO A 213 -2.38 -8.02 14.31
CA PRO A 213 -2.39 -8.89 15.48
C PRO A 213 -1.13 -9.77 15.61
N HIS A 214 -0.27 -9.74 14.63
CA HIS A 214 1.00 -10.49 14.56
C HIS A 214 2.21 -9.68 14.99
N LEU A 215 2.07 -8.36 15.20
CA LEU A 215 3.19 -7.51 15.55
C LEU A 215 3.06 -6.94 16.96
N GLU A 216 4.15 -7.02 17.71
CA GLU A 216 4.32 -6.23 18.92
C GLU A 216 4.49 -4.75 18.56
N LYS A 217 4.15 -3.87 19.50
CA LYS A 217 4.10 -2.40 19.27
C LYS A 217 5.42 -1.83 18.72
N GLU A 218 6.54 -2.37 19.19
CA GLU A 218 7.90 -1.95 18.83
C GLU A 218 8.27 -2.33 17.39
N MET A 219 7.58 -3.32 16.83
CA MET A 219 7.79 -3.77 15.46
C MET A 219 6.96 -2.98 14.44
N ILE A 220 5.96 -2.22 14.86
CA ILE A 220 5.06 -1.51 13.96
C ILE A 220 5.78 -0.34 13.29
N THR A 221 5.74 -0.30 11.97
CA THR A 221 6.26 0.79 11.16
C THR A 221 5.24 1.26 10.14
N PHE A 222 5.36 2.52 9.78
CA PHE A 222 4.59 3.13 8.70
C PHE A 222 5.35 3.01 7.38
N VAL A 223 4.62 3.09 6.30
CA VAL A 223 5.19 3.16 4.95
C VAL A 223 6.03 4.41 4.76
#